data_7b5cecfedc0fa91c3ed9fea6815cc961
#
_entry.id   7b5cecfedc0fa91c3ed9fea6815cc961
#
_cell.length_a   1.000
_cell.length_b   1.000
_cell.length_c   1.000
_cell.angle_alpha   90.00
_cell.angle_beta   90.00
_cell.angle_gamma   90.00
#
_symmetry.space_group_name_H-M   'P 1'
#
loop_
_entity.id
_entity.type
_entity.pdbx_description
1 polymer ?
#
loop_
_entity_poly.entity_id
_entity_poly.type
_entity_poly.pdbx_seq_one_letter_code
_entity_poly.pdbx_strand_id
1 'polypeptide(L)'
;MLFRNSKRKAPAPPRKTQPLTLGPIIGLALVCLLGMGTMFLWTSRHTPQPVAIQSAPAPSAPALTTKHIYSETAHPTVEIAAALVEAKRDHKRVLLDFGGDWCGDCQVLDIYFHQSPNDHLLADHFVLVHVWIGHMDTNLGVAEKYGVPISKGVPALAVLDADGKIVHAQASGEFEDMRQMDPGAVTEFLEKWKI
;
A
#
# COMPACT_ATOMS: atom_id res chain seq x y z
N MET A 1 40.48 -11.79 33.00
CA MET A 1 39.38 -12.45 33.75
C MET A 1 38.08 -12.21 33.00
N LEU A 2 37.54 -13.30 32.51
CA LEU A 2 36.34 -13.39 31.71
C LEU A 2 35.10 -13.39 32.60
N PHE A 3 34.08 -12.56 32.29
CA PHE A 3 32.71 -12.81 32.70
C PHE A 3 31.77 -12.71 31.50
N ARG A 4 31.46 -13.89 30.96
CA ARG A 4 30.44 -14.12 29.94
C ARG A 4 29.07 -14.20 30.63
N ASN A 5 28.22 -13.16 30.51
CA ASN A 5 26.86 -13.16 31.08
C ASN A 5 25.87 -13.72 30.05
N SER A 6 25.57 -15.01 30.15
CA SER A 6 24.57 -15.70 29.34
C SER A 6 23.20 -15.51 29.98
N LYS A 7 22.37 -14.62 29.44
CA LYS A 7 20.93 -14.51 29.82
C LYS A 7 20.14 -15.64 29.16
N ARG A 8 19.81 -16.67 29.97
CA ARG A 8 18.89 -17.76 29.60
C ARG A 8 17.47 -17.20 29.43
N LYS A 9 16.89 -17.47 28.26
CA LYS A 9 15.50 -17.15 27.90
C LYS A 9 14.56 -18.09 28.69
N ALA A 10 13.62 -17.54 29.42
CA ALA A 10 12.61 -18.28 30.19
C ALA A 10 11.65 -19.04 29.26
N PRO A 11 11.15 -20.23 29.65
CA PRO A 11 10.20 -21.01 28.86
C PRO A 11 8.78 -20.40 28.92
N ALA A 12 8.04 -20.54 27.82
CA ALA A 12 6.67 -20.08 27.66
C ALA A 12 5.69 -20.89 28.54
N PRO A 13 4.60 -20.28 29.07
CA PRO A 13 3.60 -20.97 29.89
C PRO A 13 2.75 -21.95 29.09
N PRO A 14 2.25 -23.03 29.71
CA PRO A 14 1.47 -24.05 29.02
C PRO A 14 0.06 -23.54 28.68
N ARG A 15 -0.40 -23.97 27.49
CA ARG A 15 -1.73 -23.68 26.93
C ARG A 15 -2.79 -24.41 27.74
N LYS A 16 -3.73 -23.67 28.34
CA LYS A 16 -4.87 -24.25 29.07
C LYS A 16 -5.84 -24.87 28.06
N THR A 17 -6.02 -26.18 28.17
CA THR A 17 -7.09 -26.93 27.50
C THR A 17 -8.40 -26.73 28.26
N GLN A 18 -9.44 -26.26 27.58
CA GLN A 18 -10.79 -26.19 28.13
C GLN A 18 -11.48 -27.55 27.98
N PRO A 19 -12.22 -28.01 28.97
CA PRO A 19 -12.95 -29.26 28.88
C PRO A 19 -14.26 -29.06 28.07
N LEU A 20 -14.51 -30.03 27.16
CA LEU A 20 -15.78 -30.21 26.49
C LEU A 20 -16.84 -30.61 27.53
N THR A 21 -17.84 -29.79 27.76
CA THR A 21 -19.04 -30.19 28.50
C THR A 21 -20.06 -30.82 27.54
N LEU A 22 -20.21 -32.13 27.63
CA LEU A 22 -21.37 -32.84 27.09
C LEU A 22 -22.58 -32.58 28.00
N GLY A 23 -23.60 -31.89 27.49
CA GLY A 23 -24.87 -31.80 28.13
C GLY A 23 -25.80 -32.95 27.67
N PRO A 24 -26.66 -33.48 28.55
CA PRO A 24 -27.41 -34.70 28.28
C PRO A 24 -28.66 -34.45 27.42
N ILE A 25 -28.77 -35.25 26.35
CA ILE A 25 -30.03 -35.41 25.59
C ILE A 25 -30.79 -36.56 26.24
N ILE A 26 -31.83 -36.28 26.98
CA ILE A 26 -32.85 -37.31 27.34
C ILE A 26 -34.24 -36.63 27.35
N GLY A 27 -35.10 -37.18 26.52
CA GLY A 27 -36.51 -37.27 26.79
C GLY A 27 -37.45 -36.27 26.09
N LEU A 28 -38.13 -36.63 25.06
CA LEU A 28 -39.53 -37.04 25.15
C LEU A 28 -40.03 -37.50 23.78
N ALA A 29 -40.26 -38.78 23.67
CA ALA A 29 -41.06 -39.36 22.62
C ALA A 29 -42.50 -39.47 23.13
N LEU A 30 -43.45 -39.46 22.21
CA LEU A 30 -44.83 -39.86 22.25
C LEU A 30 -45.90 -38.75 22.30
N VAL A 31 -46.84 -39.01 21.40
CA VAL A 31 -48.25 -38.55 21.24
C VAL A 31 -48.37 -37.45 20.18
N CYS A 32 -48.84 -37.71 19.01
CA CYS A 32 -50.19 -38.11 18.57
C CYS A 32 -50.25 -38.47 17.09
N LEU A 33 -50.63 -39.70 16.83
CA LEU A 33 -51.30 -40.09 15.59
C LEU A 33 -52.74 -39.55 15.66
N LEU A 34 -53.23 -39.14 14.53
CA LEU A 34 -54.63 -38.93 14.10
C LEU A 34 -54.94 -37.46 13.72
N GLY A 35 -54.90 -37.25 12.44
CA GLY A 35 -55.37 -36.04 11.77
C GLY A 35 -55.17 -36.18 10.27
N MET A 36 -55.91 -37.18 9.66
CA MET A 36 -56.09 -37.21 8.20
C MET A 36 -56.92 -36.00 7.80
N GLY A 37 -56.32 -35.09 7.06
CA GLY A 37 -57.07 -33.99 6.46
C GLY A 37 -56.26 -33.47 5.27
N THR A 38 -56.70 -33.90 4.12
CA THR A 38 -56.37 -33.48 2.77
C THR A 38 -56.16 -31.99 2.66
N MET A 39 -54.94 -31.60 2.37
CA MET A 39 -54.70 -30.38 1.60
C MET A 39 -53.42 -30.53 0.78
N PHE A 40 -53.62 -31.22 -0.34
CA PHE A 40 -52.72 -31.25 -1.45
C PHE A 40 -52.74 -29.87 -2.11
N LEU A 41 -51.59 -29.47 -2.61
CA LEU A 41 -51.32 -28.29 -3.44
C LEU A 41 -50.81 -27.06 -2.67
N TRP A 42 -49.54 -26.93 -2.68
CA TRP A 42 -48.69 -25.83 -3.09
C TRP A 42 -47.32 -25.85 -2.36
N THR A 43 -46.59 -26.92 -2.56
CA THR A 43 -45.17 -26.85 -2.27
C THR A 43 -44.48 -26.23 -3.48
N SER A 44 -44.54 -24.92 -3.58
CA SER A 44 -43.52 -24.19 -4.34
C SER A 44 -42.18 -24.56 -3.76
N ARG A 45 -41.46 -25.43 -4.44
CA ARG A 45 -40.08 -25.73 -4.12
C ARG A 45 -39.26 -24.45 -4.34
N HIS A 46 -39.16 -23.64 -3.30
CA HIS A 46 -38.10 -22.67 -3.20
C HIS A 46 -36.84 -23.48 -2.91
N THR A 47 -36.19 -23.97 -3.98
CA THR A 47 -34.80 -24.33 -3.88
C THR A 47 -34.08 -23.02 -3.57
N PRO A 48 -33.34 -22.89 -2.45
CA PRO A 48 -32.47 -21.75 -2.26
C PRO A 48 -31.44 -21.83 -3.38
N GLN A 49 -31.54 -20.91 -4.34
CA GLN A 49 -30.45 -20.73 -5.30
C GLN A 49 -29.21 -20.40 -4.48
N PRO A 50 -28.07 -21.06 -4.72
CA PRO A 50 -26.82 -20.61 -4.16
C PRO A 50 -26.63 -19.17 -4.66
N VAL A 51 -26.65 -18.24 -3.72
CA VAL A 51 -26.26 -16.86 -3.97
C VAL A 51 -24.81 -16.95 -4.42
N ALA A 52 -24.58 -16.86 -5.73
CA ALA A 52 -23.25 -16.66 -6.26
C ALA A 52 -22.76 -15.37 -5.61
N ILE A 53 -21.80 -15.50 -4.71
CA ILE A 53 -21.05 -14.38 -4.19
C ILE A 53 -20.35 -13.83 -5.44
N GLN A 54 -20.99 -12.85 -6.08
CA GLN A 54 -20.31 -12.05 -7.08
C GLN A 54 -19.19 -11.34 -6.33
N SER A 55 -17.99 -11.87 -6.47
CA SER A 55 -16.79 -11.16 -6.07
C SER A 55 -16.90 -9.77 -6.68
N ALA A 56 -16.97 -8.75 -5.85
CA ALA A 56 -16.91 -7.38 -6.33
C ALA A 56 -15.70 -7.28 -7.28
N PRO A 57 -15.86 -6.71 -8.47
CA PRO A 57 -14.71 -6.52 -9.35
C PRO A 57 -13.65 -5.78 -8.56
N ALA A 58 -12.42 -6.31 -8.55
CA ALA A 58 -11.27 -5.63 -8.00
C ALA A 58 -11.26 -4.20 -8.58
N PRO A 59 -10.93 -3.18 -7.78
CA PRO A 59 -10.86 -1.82 -8.30
C PRO A 59 -9.94 -1.82 -9.51
N SER A 60 -10.52 -1.58 -10.68
CA SER A 60 -9.75 -1.51 -11.93
C SER A 60 -8.81 -0.33 -11.83
N ALA A 61 -7.54 -0.55 -12.14
CA ALA A 61 -6.57 0.52 -12.26
C ALA A 61 -7.13 1.64 -13.16
N PRO A 62 -6.89 2.93 -12.82
CA PRO A 62 -7.41 4.05 -13.58
C PRO A 62 -6.96 3.96 -15.05
N ALA A 63 -7.83 4.38 -15.96
CA ALA A 63 -7.51 4.41 -17.39
C ALA A 63 -6.32 5.36 -17.63
N LEU A 64 -5.21 4.83 -18.15
CA LEU A 64 -3.99 5.60 -18.41
C LEU A 64 -4.18 6.46 -19.66
N THR A 65 -4.35 7.76 -19.46
CA THR A 65 -4.02 8.76 -20.47
C THR A 65 -2.60 9.20 -20.17
N THR A 66 -1.65 9.01 -21.08
CA THR A 66 -0.25 9.41 -20.85
C THR A 66 -0.20 10.90 -20.55
N LYS A 67 0.20 11.25 -19.33
CA LYS A 67 0.37 12.63 -18.86
C LYS A 67 1.86 12.96 -18.93
N HIS A 68 2.19 14.19 -19.28
CA HIS A 68 3.55 14.68 -19.23
C HIS A 68 3.86 15.09 -17.78
N ILE A 69 4.59 14.24 -17.07
CA ILE A 69 4.90 14.38 -15.64
C ILE A 69 6.37 14.79 -15.48
N TYR A 70 7.25 14.12 -16.22
CA TYR A 70 8.70 14.26 -16.10
C TYR A 70 9.25 15.14 -17.22
N SER A 71 9.91 16.26 -16.86
CA SER A 71 10.51 17.15 -17.83
C SER A 71 11.87 16.63 -18.31
N GLU A 72 12.00 16.38 -19.60
CA GLU A 72 13.25 15.93 -20.23
C GLU A 72 14.34 17.02 -20.21
N THR A 73 13.95 18.28 -20.09
CA THR A 73 14.85 19.44 -20.09
C THR A 73 15.15 19.97 -18.69
N ALA A 74 14.56 19.37 -17.68
CA ALA A 74 14.79 19.73 -16.28
C ALA A 74 16.24 19.45 -15.85
N HIS A 75 16.71 20.24 -14.92
CA HIS A 75 17.99 20.05 -14.25
C HIS A 75 17.77 19.59 -12.81
N PRO A 76 17.68 18.28 -12.51
CA PRO A 76 17.24 17.78 -11.20
C PRO A 76 18.05 18.32 -10.03
N THR A 77 19.36 18.56 -10.21
CA THR A 77 20.19 19.12 -9.14
C THR A 77 19.80 20.55 -8.77
N VAL A 78 19.34 21.36 -9.76
CA VAL A 78 18.85 22.72 -9.53
C VAL A 78 17.46 22.68 -8.89
N GLU A 79 16.59 21.83 -9.40
CA GLU A 79 15.23 21.68 -8.86
C GLU A 79 15.23 21.17 -7.43
N ILE A 80 16.07 20.17 -7.12
CA ILE A 80 16.25 19.66 -5.76
C ILE A 80 16.79 20.77 -4.84
N ALA A 81 17.75 21.57 -5.30
CA ALA A 81 18.27 22.68 -4.51
C ALA A 81 17.16 23.72 -4.21
N ALA A 82 16.33 24.05 -5.19
CA ALA A 82 15.17 24.94 -4.99
C ALA A 82 14.13 24.34 -4.05
N ALA A 83 13.82 23.06 -4.21
CA ALA A 83 12.89 22.33 -3.35
C ALA A 83 13.36 22.28 -1.88
N LEU A 84 14.66 22.16 -1.64
CA LEU A 84 15.22 22.20 -0.28
C LEU A 84 15.07 23.58 0.36
N VAL A 85 15.22 24.67 -0.42
CA VAL A 85 14.97 26.04 0.08
C VAL A 85 13.50 26.21 0.47
N GLU A 86 12.59 25.73 -0.39
CA GLU A 86 11.15 25.75 -0.13
C GLU A 86 10.79 24.90 1.09
N ALA A 87 11.27 23.67 1.15
CA ALA A 87 11.04 22.74 2.24
C ALA A 87 11.50 23.33 3.60
N LYS A 88 12.63 24.01 3.61
CA LYS A 88 13.15 24.68 4.81
C LYS A 88 12.28 25.86 5.26
N ARG A 89 11.78 26.66 4.30
CA ARG A 89 10.88 27.79 4.57
C ARG A 89 9.53 27.32 5.13
N ASP A 90 8.99 26.27 4.55
CA ASP A 90 7.62 25.82 4.79
C ASP A 90 7.52 24.63 5.75
N HIS A 91 8.63 24.25 6.39
CA HIS A 91 8.74 23.11 7.30
C HIS A 91 8.23 21.80 6.68
N LYS A 92 8.68 21.51 5.45
CA LYS A 92 8.34 20.30 4.69
C LYS A 92 9.56 19.41 4.48
N ARG A 93 9.31 18.21 3.93
CA ARG A 93 10.33 17.33 3.36
C ARG A 93 10.37 17.47 1.85
N VAL A 94 11.46 17.02 1.23
CA VAL A 94 11.50 16.88 -0.23
C VAL A 94 11.24 15.42 -0.58
N LEU A 95 10.28 15.19 -1.48
CA LEU A 95 9.99 13.88 -2.04
C LEU A 95 10.54 13.85 -3.47
N LEU A 96 11.53 12.99 -3.71
CA LEU A 96 12.07 12.74 -5.05
C LEU A 96 11.35 11.54 -5.66
N ASP A 97 10.84 11.72 -6.87
CA ASP A 97 10.18 10.69 -7.67
C ASP A 97 10.96 10.48 -8.98
N PHE A 98 11.64 9.34 -9.06
CA PHE A 98 12.45 8.97 -10.23
C PHE A 98 11.61 8.14 -11.19
N GLY A 99 11.52 8.60 -12.44
CA GLY A 99 10.70 7.91 -13.44
C GLY A 99 10.78 8.55 -14.83
N GLY A 100 9.75 8.29 -15.62
CA GLY A 100 9.58 8.84 -16.97
C GLY A 100 8.17 8.65 -17.48
N ASP A 101 7.74 9.48 -18.43
CA ASP A 101 6.37 9.46 -18.97
C ASP A 101 6.01 8.14 -19.69
N TRP A 102 7.01 7.40 -20.16
CA TRP A 102 6.87 6.08 -20.76
C TRP A 102 6.50 4.98 -19.75
N CYS A 103 6.71 5.22 -18.47
CA CYS A 103 6.51 4.25 -17.39
C CYS A 103 5.04 4.25 -16.96
N GLY A 104 4.33 3.17 -17.22
CA GLY A 104 2.91 3.05 -16.85
C GLY A 104 2.67 3.08 -15.34
N ASP A 105 3.59 2.53 -14.54
CA ASP A 105 3.50 2.56 -13.07
C ASP A 105 3.77 3.95 -12.50
N CYS A 106 4.63 4.75 -13.16
CA CYS A 106 4.85 6.15 -12.81
C CYS A 106 3.60 7.00 -13.06
N GLN A 107 2.88 6.73 -14.15
CA GLN A 107 1.59 7.39 -14.44
C GLN A 107 0.54 7.06 -13.37
N VAL A 108 0.50 5.81 -12.88
CA VAL A 108 -0.43 5.42 -11.81
C VAL A 108 -0.05 6.06 -10.49
N LEU A 109 1.24 6.12 -10.16
CA LEU A 109 1.71 6.82 -8.96
C LEU A 109 1.30 8.30 -8.97
N ASP A 110 1.48 9.00 -10.11
CA ASP A 110 1.06 10.39 -10.25
C ASP A 110 -0.46 10.56 -10.05
N ILE A 111 -1.28 9.64 -10.59
CA ILE A 111 -2.71 9.65 -10.35
C ILE A 111 -3.02 9.53 -8.84
N TYR A 112 -2.37 8.62 -8.14
CA TYR A 112 -2.57 8.44 -6.71
C TYR A 112 -2.08 9.63 -5.89
N PHE A 113 -1.00 10.28 -6.28
CA PHE A 113 -0.53 11.51 -5.65
C PHE A 113 -1.56 12.64 -5.71
N HIS A 114 -2.39 12.68 -6.77
CA HIS A 114 -3.41 13.71 -6.97
C HIS A 114 -4.81 13.31 -6.48
N GLN A 115 -4.95 12.15 -5.82
CA GLN A 115 -6.21 11.72 -5.20
C GLN A 115 -6.18 11.98 -3.69
N SER A 116 -7.33 12.36 -3.12
CA SER A 116 -7.48 12.50 -1.67
C SER A 116 -7.34 11.13 -0.97
N PRO A 117 -6.62 11.04 0.16
CA PRO A 117 -6.03 12.14 0.94
C PRO A 117 -4.61 12.54 0.52
N ASN A 118 -4.00 11.90 -0.49
CA ASN A 118 -2.58 12.06 -0.83
C ASN A 118 -2.25 13.46 -1.32
N ASP A 119 -3.16 14.10 -2.08
CA ASP A 119 -3.01 15.47 -2.54
C ASP A 119 -2.81 16.46 -1.39
N HIS A 120 -3.57 16.32 -0.31
CA HIS A 120 -3.40 17.11 0.91
C HIS A 120 -2.11 16.76 1.65
N LEU A 121 -1.79 15.46 1.79
CA LEU A 121 -0.56 15.03 2.45
C LEU A 121 0.68 15.57 1.73
N LEU A 122 0.68 15.54 0.40
CA LEU A 122 1.76 16.14 -0.40
C LEU A 122 1.82 17.65 -0.21
N ALA A 123 0.69 18.33 -0.36
CA ALA A 123 0.63 19.79 -0.24
C ALA A 123 1.08 20.29 1.14
N ASP A 124 0.77 19.58 2.20
CA ASP A 124 1.04 20.01 3.57
C ASP A 124 2.45 19.63 4.06
N HIS A 125 3.01 18.51 3.58
CA HIS A 125 4.21 17.92 4.19
C HIS A 125 5.40 17.75 3.25
N PHE A 126 5.22 17.88 1.94
CA PHE A 126 6.29 17.62 0.98
C PHE A 126 6.43 18.69 -0.09
N VAL A 127 7.62 18.81 -0.63
CA VAL A 127 7.93 19.45 -1.90
C VAL A 127 8.29 18.32 -2.85
N LEU A 128 7.44 18.05 -3.84
CA LEU A 128 7.62 16.95 -4.81
C LEU A 128 8.53 17.41 -5.95
N VAL A 129 9.52 16.59 -6.29
CA VAL A 129 10.42 16.79 -7.44
C VAL A 129 10.42 15.53 -8.28
N HIS A 130 9.96 15.64 -9.52
CA HIS A 130 10.05 14.57 -10.51
C HIS A 130 11.42 14.59 -11.18
N VAL A 131 12.12 13.46 -11.09
CA VAL A 131 13.47 13.30 -11.67
C VAL A 131 13.36 12.40 -12.90
N TRP A 132 13.41 13.00 -14.08
CA TRP A 132 13.45 12.24 -15.33
C TRP A 132 14.72 11.42 -15.46
N ILE A 133 14.59 10.13 -15.76
CA ILE A 133 15.69 9.17 -15.85
C ILE A 133 15.96 8.67 -17.27
N GLY A 134 15.44 9.37 -18.31
CA GLY A 134 15.53 8.89 -19.68
C GLY A 134 14.83 7.54 -19.86
N HIS A 135 15.47 6.65 -20.58
CA HIS A 135 15.11 5.24 -20.64
C HIS A 135 16.03 4.39 -19.76
N MET A 136 16.17 4.78 -18.48
CA MET A 136 17.09 4.19 -17.50
C MET A 136 18.57 4.55 -17.76
N ASP A 137 18.83 5.69 -18.37
CA ASP A 137 20.16 6.09 -18.84
C ASP A 137 20.53 7.55 -18.51
N THR A 138 19.57 8.33 -17.99
CA THR A 138 19.75 9.76 -17.70
C THR A 138 19.62 10.02 -16.20
N ASN A 139 20.33 11.01 -15.68
CA ASN A 139 20.31 11.44 -14.28
C ASN A 139 20.60 10.32 -13.25
N LEU A 140 21.26 9.23 -13.67
CA LEU A 140 21.60 8.09 -12.80
C LEU A 140 22.45 8.48 -11.60
N GLY A 141 23.39 9.45 -11.79
CA GLY A 141 24.20 9.96 -10.69
C GLY A 141 23.41 10.69 -9.61
N VAL A 142 22.21 11.22 -9.94
CA VAL A 142 21.30 11.81 -8.94
C VAL A 142 20.65 10.71 -8.12
N ALA A 143 20.19 9.64 -8.77
CA ALA A 143 19.63 8.48 -8.08
C ALA A 143 20.66 7.80 -7.16
N GLU A 144 21.89 7.62 -7.65
CA GLU A 144 23.01 7.07 -6.88
C GLU A 144 23.33 7.94 -5.65
N LYS A 145 23.39 9.26 -5.83
CA LYS A 145 23.63 10.22 -4.73
C LYS A 145 22.62 10.05 -3.59
N TYR A 146 21.37 9.79 -3.92
CA TYR A 146 20.30 9.63 -2.93
C TYR A 146 20.01 8.17 -2.57
N GLY A 147 20.85 7.23 -3.00
CA GLY A 147 20.78 5.82 -2.63
C GLY A 147 19.58 5.07 -3.22
N VAL A 148 19.07 5.53 -4.37
CA VAL A 148 17.94 4.92 -5.08
C VAL A 148 18.44 3.99 -6.18
N PRO A 149 18.28 2.66 -6.05
CA PRO A 149 18.71 1.69 -7.06
C PRO A 149 17.67 1.60 -8.18
N ILE A 150 17.74 2.50 -9.16
CA ILE A 150 16.82 2.54 -10.32
C ILE A 150 16.72 1.19 -11.04
N SER A 151 17.81 0.41 -11.05
CA SER A 151 17.84 -0.93 -11.65
C SER A 151 16.87 -1.94 -11.03
N LYS A 152 16.26 -1.59 -9.91
CA LYS A 152 15.21 -2.39 -9.25
C LYS A 152 13.81 -2.06 -9.72
N GLY A 153 13.66 -1.06 -10.58
CA GLY A 153 12.39 -0.62 -11.13
C GLY A 153 12.05 0.82 -10.81
N VAL A 154 11.07 1.34 -11.53
CA VAL A 154 10.50 2.68 -11.36
C VAL A 154 8.96 2.61 -11.45
N PRO A 155 8.24 3.53 -10.75
CA PRO A 155 8.76 4.70 -10.03
C PRO A 155 9.58 4.32 -8.80
N ALA A 156 10.55 5.15 -8.47
CA ALA A 156 11.40 4.94 -7.31
C ALA A 156 11.50 6.23 -6.49
N LEU A 157 11.32 6.13 -5.17
CA LEU A 157 11.14 7.28 -4.29
C LEU A 157 12.28 7.44 -3.30
N ALA A 158 12.61 8.72 -3.01
CA ALA A 158 13.44 9.08 -1.87
C ALA A 158 12.85 10.28 -1.13
N VAL A 159 13.00 10.30 0.19
CA VAL A 159 12.57 11.39 1.06
C VAL A 159 13.79 12.03 1.69
N LEU A 160 13.88 13.34 1.59
CA LEU A 160 14.94 14.13 2.20
C LEU A 160 14.34 15.03 3.28
N ASP A 161 15.11 15.30 4.33
CA ASP A 161 14.80 16.41 5.22
C ASP A 161 15.13 17.76 4.55
N ALA A 162 14.78 18.86 5.19
CA ALA A 162 14.99 20.20 4.67
C ALA A 162 16.47 20.62 4.55
N ASP A 163 17.39 19.86 5.13
CA ASP A 163 18.83 20.07 4.98
C ASP A 163 19.44 19.16 3.88
N GLY A 164 18.60 18.39 3.18
CA GLY A 164 19.00 17.51 2.08
C GLY A 164 19.56 16.16 2.51
N LYS A 165 19.42 15.81 3.81
CA LYS A 165 19.80 14.50 4.31
C LYS A 165 18.75 13.47 3.95
N ILE A 166 19.17 12.29 3.53
CA ILE A 166 18.28 11.18 3.21
C ILE A 166 17.60 10.70 4.50
N VAL A 167 16.26 10.76 4.51
CA VAL A 167 15.40 10.20 5.55
C VAL A 167 14.97 8.79 5.18
N HIS A 168 14.67 8.60 3.88
CA HIS A 168 14.33 7.31 3.31
C HIS A 168 14.76 7.27 1.84
N ALA A 169 15.24 6.13 1.41
CA ALA A 169 15.42 5.80 -0.01
C ALA A 169 14.86 4.40 -0.25
N GLN A 170 14.08 4.28 -1.28
CA GLN A 170 13.53 3.00 -1.73
C GLN A 170 14.68 2.06 -2.13
N ALA A 171 14.73 0.86 -1.57
CA ALA A 171 15.87 -0.04 -1.72
C ALA A 171 15.61 -1.23 -2.66
N SER A 172 14.34 -1.61 -2.89
CA SER A 172 13.98 -2.88 -3.53
C SER A 172 12.90 -2.77 -4.62
N GLY A 173 12.61 -1.57 -5.14
CA GLY A 173 11.57 -1.39 -6.16
C GLY A 173 10.16 -1.44 -5.58
N GLU A 174 9.94 -0.87 -4.40
CA GLU A 174 8.68 -0.98 -3.66
C GLU A 174 7.46 -0.47 -4.44
N PHE A 175 7.65 0.43 -5.41
CA PHE A 175 6.58 1.00 -6.23
C PHE A 175 6.65 0.61 -7.71
N GLU A 176 7.52 -0.33 -8.09
CA GLU A 176 7.70 -0.72 -9.49
C GLU A 176 6.46 -1.33 -10.15
N ASP A 177 5.52 -1.85 -9.36
CA ASP A 177 4.30 -2.50 -9.83
C ASP A 177 3.04 -1.80 -9.31
N MET A 178 3.01 -0.46 -9.42
CA MET A 178 1.91 0.38 -8.93
C MET A 178 0.54 -0.01 -9.46
N ARG A 179 0.47 -0.54 -10.68
CA ARG A 179 -0.79 -0.98 -11.30
C ARG A 179 -1.41 -2.20 -10.61
N GLN A 180 -0.65 -2.92 -9.82
CA GLN A 180 -1.09 -4.09 -9.05
C GLN A 180 -1.18 -3.79 -7.55
N MET A 181 -0.63 -2.66 -7.10
CA MET A 181 -0.60 -2.29 -5.69
C MET A 181 -1.96 -1.75 -5.22
N ASP A 182 -2.20 -1.90 -3.92
CA ASP A 182 -3.31 -1.21 -3.26
C ASP A 182 -3.06 0.31 -3.29
N PRO A 183 -4.04 1.13 -3.72
CA PRO A 183 -3.90 2.59 -3.71
C PRO A 183 -3.53 3.17 -2.34
N GLY A 184 -3.94 2.51 -1.27
CA GLY A 184 -3.61 2.88 0.11
C GLY A 184 -2.12 2.81 0.43
N ALA A 185 -1.32 2.06 -0.33
CA ALA A 185 0.13 1.96 -0.12
C ALA A 185 0.84 3.32 -0.27
N VAL A 186 0.35 4.18 -1.18
CA VAL A 186 0.85 5.54 -1.35
C VAL A 186 0.52 6.41 -0.14
N THR A 187 -0.71 6.30 0.36
CA THR A 187 -1.14 7.00 1.57
C THR A 187 -0.30 6.59 2.79
N GLU A 188 -0.11 5.28 2.98
CA GLU A 188 0.71 4.75 4.07
C GLU A 188 2.17 5.24 3.98
N PHE A 189 2.72 5.30 2.78
CA PHE A 189 4.05 5.84 2.55
C PHE A 189 4.14 7.32 2.94
N LEU A 190 3.22 8.16 2.45
CA LEU A 190 3.19 9.59 2.76
C LEU A 190 2.98 9.84 4.26
N GLU A 191 2.04 9.14 4.89
CA GLU A 191 1.78 9.21 6.33
C GLU A 191 3.02 8.83 7.16
N LYS A 192 3.73 7.81 6.74
CA LYS A 192 4.94 7.34 7.43
C LYS A 192 6.08 8.35 7.37
N TRP A 193 6.20 9.07 6.25
CA TRP A 193 7.34 9.96 6.00
C TRP A 193 6.99 11.44 6.03
N LYS A 194 5.78 11.84 6.41
CA LYS A 194 5.44 13.25 6.66
C LYS A 194 6.15 13.81 7.90
N ILE A 195 6.19 15.14 8.01
CA ILE A 195 6.62 15.85 9.23
C ILE A 195 5.43 15.96 10.18
#